data_fdb3faaaf9157252590f7fad7909ff9b
#
_entry.id   fdb3faaaf9157252590f7fad7909ff9b
#
_cell.length_a   1.000
_cell.length_b   1.000
_cell.length_c   1.000
_cell.angle_alpha   90.00
_cell.angle_beta   90.00
_cell.angle_gamma   90.00
#
_symmetry.space_group_name_H-M   'P 1'
#
loop_
_entity.id
_entity.type
_entity.pdbx_description
1 polymer ?
#
loop_
_entity_poly.entity_id
_entity_poly.type
_entity_poly.pdbx_seq_one_letter_code
_entity_poly.pdbx_strand_id
1 'polypeptide(L)'
;MHEDTFQPRNGTQTSVLILQKKTEEEISKEKSTGQMADYNIYMAIVDKIGHDKRGNTLFKRDNDGNEIMVPEKQNIYKLDETSSGDKTAQMESREKVVDDQTILVSNIFKEWKINEGISW
;
A
#
# COMPACT_ATOMS: atom_id res chain seq x y z
N MET A 1 -2.84 5.09 -11.99
CA MET A 1 -2.05 5.72 -10.91
C MET A 1 -2.14 7.22 -11.05
N HIS A 2 -2.08 7.95 -9.94
CA HIS A 2 -2.15 9.41 -9.94
C HIS A 2 -1.00 10.01 -10.76
N GLU A 3 -1.25 11.16 -11.42
CA GLU A 3 -0.26 11.83 -12.29
C GLU A 3 1.03 12.22 -11.54
N ASP A 4 0.93 12.46 -10.23
CA ASP A 4 2.06 12.85 -9.38
C ASP A 4 2.93 11.67 -8.93
N THR A 5 2.56 10.42 -9.23
CA THR A 5 3.28 9.22 -8.75
C THR A 5 4.76 9.23 -9.11
N PHE A 6 5.12 9.78 -10.27
CA PHE A 6 6.49 9.82 -10.77
C PHE A 6 7.07 11.24 -10.86
N GLN A 7 6.42 12.21 -10.22
CA GLN A 7 6.92 13.58 -10.13
C GLN A 7 8.18 13.67 -9.23
N PRO A 8 9.07 14.62 -9.50
CA PRO A 8 8.98 15.65 -10.52
C PRO A 8 9.46 15.26 -11.92
N ARG A 9 9.87 14.00 -12.14
CA ARG A 9 10.48 13.57 -13.40
C ARG A 9 9.48 13.28 -14.52
N ASN A 10 8.29 12.85 -14.16
CA ASN A 10 7.25 12.50 -15.12
C ASN A 10 5.87 12.94 -14.64
N GLY A 11 5.20 13.79 -15.41
CA GLY A 11 3.87 14.32 -15.11
C GLY A 11 2.74 13.58 -15.84
N THR A 12 2.98 12.38 -16.35
CA THR A 12 1.97 11.58 -17.03
C THR A 12 1.24 10.65 -16.05
N GLN A 13 -0.07 10.58 -16.23
CA GLN A 13 -0.89 9.57 -15.55
C GLN A 13 -0.53 8.20 -16.10
N THR A 14 -0.21 7.27 -15.21
CA THR A 14 0.25 5.92 -15.56
C THR A 14 -0.67 4.85 -15.00
N SER A 15 -0.67 3.69 -15.64
CA SER A 15 -1.38 2.50 -15.17
C SER A 15 -0.40 1.35 -15.01
N VAL A 16 -0.63 0.52 -13.99
CA VAL A 16 0.08 -0.75 -13.79
C VAL A 16 -0.88 -1.86 -14.16
N LEU A 17 -0.47 -2.71 -15.09
CA LEU A 17 -1.21 -3.90 -15.50
C LEU A 17 -0.44 -5.13 -15.03
N ILE A 18 -1.08 -5.95 -14.20
CA ILE A 18 -0.53 -7.20 -13.70
C ILE A 18 -1.32 -8.33 -14.36
N LEU A 19 -0.64 -9.23 -15.04
CA LEU A 19 -1.24 -10.33 -15.77
C LEU A 19 -0.61 -11.65 -15.34
N GLN A 20 -1.43 -12.68 -15.24
CA GLN A 20 -0.99 -14.05 -15.08
C GLN A 20 -1.24 -14.81 -16.39
N LYS A 21 -0.21 -15.51 -16.88
CA LYS A 21 -0.35 -16.38 -18.04
C LYS A 21 -1.15 -17.63 -17.65
N LYS A 22 -2.12 -18.01 -18.47
CA LYS A 22 -2.87 -19.27 -18.30
C LYS A 22 -1.93 -20.47 -18.38
N THR A 23 -2.23 -21.48 -17.59
CA THR A 23 -1.53 -22.76 -17.65
C THR A 23 -1.87 -23.52 -18.95
N GLU A 24 -1.03 -24.48 -19.33
CA GLU A 24 -1.28 -25.32 -20.51
C GLU A 24 -2.55 -26.16 -20.36
N GLU A 25 -2.88 -26.56 -19.15
CA GLU A 25 -4.11 -27.31 -18.82
C GLU A 25 -5.35 -26.43 -19.06
N GLU A 26 -5.35 -25.19 -18.59
CA GLU A 26 -6.43 -24.24 -18.82
C GLU A 26 -6.62 -23.95 -20.31
N ILE A 27 -5.52 -23.73 -21.04
CA ILE A 27 -5.55 -23.49 -22.49
C ILE A 27 -6.09 -24.71 -23.22
N SER A 28 -5.68 -25.92 -22.84
CA SER A 28 -6.13 -27.17 -23.45
C SER A 28 -7.62 -27.40 -23.20
N LYS A 29 -8.10 -27.11 -21.99
CA LYS A 29 -9.51 -27.20 -21.63
C LYS A 29 -10.36 -26.21 -22.43
N GLU A 30 -9.91 -24.96 -22.57
CA GLU A 30 -10.60 -23.95 -23.38
C GLU A 30 -10.68 -24.36 -24.85
N LYS A 31 -9.60 -24.92 -25.41
CA LYS A 31 -9.59 -25.42 -26.78
C LYS A 31 -10.54 -26.62 -26.98
N SER A 32 -10.64 -27.51 -26.01
CA SER A 32 -11.52 -28.68 -26.10
C SER A 32 -13.00 -28.37 -25.94
N THR A 33 -13.32 -27.39 -25.10
CA THR A 33 -14.70 -26.93 -24.80
C THR A 33 -15.20 -25.85 -25.75
N GLY A 34 -14.30 -25.11 -26.39
CA GLY A 34 -14.61 -23.92 -27.20
C GLY A 34 -15.11 -22.72 -26.40
N GLN A 35 -15.05 -22.80 -25.07
CA GLN A 35 -15.47 -21.73 -24.16
C GLN A 35 -14.25 -21.19 -23.41
N MET A 36 -14.11 -19.85 -23.38
CA MET A 36 -13.14 -19.18 -22.52
C MET A 36 -13.62 -19.26 -21.08
N ALA A 37 -12.71 -19.54 -20.16
CA ALA A 37 -12.98 -19.44 -18.74
C ALA A 37 -13.25 -17.97 -18.38
N ASP A 38 -14.33 -17.74 -17.64
CA ASP A 38 -14.65 -16.44 -17.07
C ASP A 38 -13.77 -16.19 -15.84
N TYR A 39 -13.33 -14.93 -15.66
CA TYR A 39 -12.49 -14.54 -14.54
C TYR A 39 -12.78 -13.12 -14.11
N ASN A 40 -12.59 -12.85 -12.85
CA ASN A 40 -12.75 -11.52 -12.28
C ASN A 40 -11.49 -10.68 -12.50
N ILE A 41 -11.69 -9.39 -12.70
CA ILE A 41 -10.61 -8.41 -12.88
C ILE A 41 -10.62 -7.49 -11.67
N TYR A 42 -9.49 -7.42 -10.96
CA TYR A 42 -9.30 -6.41 -9.93
C TYR A 42 -8.91 -5.08 -10.56
N MET A 43 -9.67 -4.04 -10.23
CA MET A 43 -9.37 -2.68 -10.65
C MET A 43 -9.34 -1.75 -9.45
N ALA A 44 -8.32 -0.92 -9.36
CA ALA A 44 -8.21 0.09 -8.32
C ALA A 44 -7.73 1.42 -8.90
N ILE A 45 -8.32 2.50 -8.40
CA ILE A 45 -7.92 3.87 -8.69
C ILE A 45 -7.32 4.44 -7.40
N VAL A 46 -6.12 5.00 -7.49
CA VAL A 46 -5.43 5.64 -6.38
C VAL A 46 -5.36 7.13 -6.67
N ASP A 47 -6.07 7.92 -5.87
CA ASP A 47 -6.10 9.37 -5.99
C ASP A 47 -5.07 10.06 -5.09
N LYS A 48 -4.65 9.39 -4.00
CA LYS A 48 -3.74 9.93 -3.00
C LYS A 48 -2.56 8.99 -2.81
N ILE A 49 -1.37 9.51 -2.98
CA ILE A 49 -0.10 8.76 -3.01
C ILE A 49 0.90 9.24 -1.95
N GLY A 50 0.44 10.04 -0.98
CA GLY A 50 1.25 10.50 0.14
C GLY A 50 2.14 11.70 -0.14
N HIS A 51 2.21 12.20 -1.36
CA HIS A 51 3.00 13.38 -1.72
C HIS A 51 2.38 14.19 -2.85
N ASP A 52 2.79 15.46 -2.94
CA ASP A 52 2.44 16.35 -4.04
C ASP A 52 3.41 16.21 -5.23
N LYS A 53 3.14 16.94 -6.32
CA LYS A 53 4.00 17.00 -7.52
C LYS A 53 5.42 17.49 -7.28
N ARG A 54 5.71 18.13 -6.16
CA ARG A 54 7.05 18.61 -5.77
C ARG A 54 7.77 17.63 -4.86
N GLY A 55 7.10 16.52 -4.46
CA GLY A 55 7.64 15.52 -3.55
C GLY A 55 7.44 15.86 -2.06
N ASN A 56 6.65 16.90 -1.73
CA ASN A 56 6.34 17.19 -0.34
C ASN A 56 5.33 16.19 0.19
N THR A 57 5.57 15.66 1.39
CA THR A 57 4.66 14.71 2.03
C THR A 57 3.32 15.36 2.35
N LEU A 58 2.24 14.69 1.97
CA LEU A 58 0.88 15.07 2.31
C LEU A 58 0.36 14.21 3.46
N PHE A 59 -0.17 14.86 4.50
CA PHE A 59 -0.72 14.20 5.67
C PHE A 59 -2.24 14.23 5.66
N LYS A 60 -2.85 13.19 6.23
CA LYS A 60 -4.30 13.15 6.44
C LYS A 60 -4.74 14.26 7.36
N ARG A 61 -5.89 14.86 7.04
CA ARG A 61 -6.52 15.91 7.83
C ARG A 61 -7.89 15.50 8.29
N ASP A 62 -8.29 15.94 9.46
CA ASP A 62 -9.65 15.84 9.97
C ASP A 62 -10.60 16.84 9.29
N ASN A 63 -11.87 16.82 9.69
CA ASN A 63 -12.88 17.73 9.13
C ASN A 63 -12.62 19.22 9.48
N ASP A 64 -11.85 19.48 10.51
CA ASP A 64 -11.47 20.83 10.96
C ASP A 64 -10.17 21.30 10.29
N GLY A 65 -9.53 20.46 9.47
CA GLY A 65 -8.32 20.77 8.72
C GLY A 65 -7.02 20.49 9.47
N ASN A 66 -7.06 19.92 10.68
CA ASN A 66 -5.88 19.57 11.46
C ASN A 66 -5.29 18.25 11.00
N GLU A 67 -3.97 18.12 11.05
CA GLU A 67 -3.29 16.87 10.69
C GLU A 67 -3.57 15.78 11.72
N ILE A 68 -3.97 14.60 11.24
CA ILE A 68 -4.26 13.44 12.09
C ILE A 68 -2.94 12.87 12.60
N MET A 69 -2.84 12.70 13.92
CA MET A 69 -1.68 12.09 14.58
C MET A 69 -2.07 10.76 15.22
N VAL A 70 -1.21 9.78 15.09
CA VAL A 70 -1.33 8.48 15.77
C VAL A 70 -0.20 8.33 16.79
N PRO A 71 -0.48 7.70 17.95
CA PRO A 71 0.56 7.39 18.92
C PRO A 71 1.50 6.32 18.35
N GLU A 72 2.78 6.61 18.36
CA GLU A 72 3.83 5.65 18.05
C GLU A 72 4.57 5.30 19.34
N LYS A 73 4.72 4.01 19.63
CA LYS A 73 5.50 3.52 20.76
C LYS A 73 6.94 3.29 20.32
N GLN A 74 7.84 4.16 20.72
CA GLN A 74 9.26 3.96 20.52
C GLN A 74 9.89 3.41 21.79
N ASN A 75 10.64 2.31 21.68
CA ASN A 75 11.47 1.80 22.72
C ASN A 75 12.81 2.54 22.72
N ILE A 76 13.04 3.37 23.71
CA ILE A 76 14.31 4.08 23.87
C ILE A 76 15.14 3.34 24.88
N TYR A 77 16.31 2.85 24.48
CA TYR A 77 17.31 2.29 25.37
C TYR A 77 18.12 3.43 25.99
N LYS A 78 18.02 3.62 27.29
CA LYS A 78 18.90 4.50 28.03
C LYS A 78 20.00 3.68 28.69
N LEU A 79 21.25 3.91 28.30
CA LEU A 79 22.38 3.44 29.08
C LEU A 79 22.50 4.30 30.33
N ASP A 80 22.31 3.70 31.49
CA ASP A 80 22.61 4.33 32.77
C ASP A 80 24.07 4.02 33.09
N GLU A 81 24.91 5.04 33.21
CA GLU A 81 26.34 4.90 33.48
C GLU A 81 26.68 4.29 34.84
N THR A 82 25.68 4.06 35.71
CA THR A 82 25.88 3.65 37.12
C THR A 82 25.28 2.30 37.53
N SER A 83 24.59 1.60 36.64
CA SER A 83 24.06 0.27 36.98
C SER A 83 24.06 -0.66 35.76
N SER A 84 24.52 -1.87 35.98
CA SER A 84 24.57 -2.97 35.02
C SER A 84 23.17 -3.49 34.62
N GLY A 85 22.32 -2.63 34.04
CA GLY A 85 21.00 -3.00 33.59
C GLY A 85 20.46 -2.00 32.59
N ASP A 86 20.17 -2.47 31.38
CA ASP A 86 19.46 -1.69 30.35
C ASP A 86 18.04 -1.39 30.84
N LYS A 87 17.77 -0.15 31.18
CA LYS A 87 16.39 0.32 31.44
C LYS A 87 15.77 0.77 30.11
N THR A 88 14.80 0.03 29.64
CA THR A 88 13.98 0.41 28.51
C THR A 88 12.92 1.41 28.97
N ALA A 89 13.00 2.65 28.55
CA ALA A 89 11.93 3.64 28.73
C ALA A 89 11.05 3.61 27.46
N GLN A 90 9.74 3.45 27.62
CA GLN A 90 8.80 3.65 26.53
C GLN A 90 8.45 5.15 26.45
N MET A 91 8.73 5.74 25.28
CA MET A 91 8.33 7.10 25.00
C MET A 91 7.23 7.06 23.95
N GLU A 92 6.08 7.65 24.25
CA GLU A 92 5.02 7.82 23.25
C GLU A 92 5.37 9.06 22.41
N SER A 93 5.72 8.81 21.14
CA SER A 93 5.78 9.86 20.13
C SER A 93 4.47 9.88 19.35
N ARG A 94 4.14 11.03 18.77
CA ARG A 94 2.99 11.14 17.87
C ARG A 94 3.50 11.33 16.45
N GLU A 95 3.09 10.43 15.57
CA GLU A 95 3.39 10.55 14.15
C GLU A 95 2.18 11.05 13.36
N LYS A 96 2.47 11.88 12.34
CA LYS A 96 1.47 12.31 11.37
C LYS A 96 1.17 11.19 10.39
N VAL A 97 -0.09 10.96 10.10
CA VAL A 97 -0.52 9.93 9.16
C VAL A 97 -0.39 10.43 7.74
N VAL A 98 0.43 9.79 6.94
CA VAL A 98 0.58 10.10 5.51
C VAL A 98 -0.71 9.78 4.76
N ASP A 99 -1.15 10.68 3.87
CA ASP A 99 -2.37 10.51 3.07
C ASP A 99 -2.09 9.68 1.81
N ASP A 100 -1.82 8.40 2.02
CA ASP A 100 -1.48 7.42 1.00
C ASP A 100 -2.52 6.29 0.96
N GLN A 101 -3.12 6.09 -0.21
CA GLN A 101 -4.09 5.03 -0.46
C GLN A 101 -3.46 3.74 -0.99
N THR A 102 -2.19 3.75 -1.36
CA THR A 102 -1.53 2.58 -1.97
C THR A 102 -1.50 1.38 -1.01
N ILE A 103 -1.29 1.64 0.29
CA ILE A 103 -1.31 0.61 1.33
C ILE A 103 -2.70 -0.04 1.43
N LEU A 104 -3.76 0.77 1.40
CA LEU A 104 -5.14 0.28 1.43
C LEU A 104 -5.44 -0.59 0.22
N VAL A 105 -5.11 -0.12 -0.98
CA VAL A 105 -5.28 -0.87 -2.23
C VAL A 105 -4.53 -2.20 -2.19
N SER A 106 -3.30 -2.21 -1.66
CA SER A 106 -2.50 -3.43 -1.50
C SER A 106 -3.18 -4.44 -0.57
N ASN A 107 -3.76 -4.00 0.54
CA ASN A 107 -4.45 -4.88 1.48
C ASN A 107 -5.73 -5.47 0.88
N ILE A 108 -6.56 -4.63 0.23
CA ILE A 108 -7.78 -5.07 -0.45
C ILE A 108 -7.43 -6.06 -1.57
N PHE A 109 -6.35 -5.82 -2.33
CA PHE A 109 -5.88 -6.75 -3.36
C PHE A 109 -5.48 -8.11 -2.78
N LYS A 110 -4.81 -8.15 -1.62
CA LYS A 110 -4.45 -9.40 -0.95
C LYS A 110 -5.69 -10.21 -0.56
N GLU A 111 -6.71 -9.55 0.00
CA GLU A 111 -7.97 -10.19 0.35
C GLU A 111 -8.71 -10.72 -0.89
N TRP A 112 -8.81 -9.90 -1.92
CA TRP A 112 -9.41 -10.30 -3.19
C TRP A 112 -8.70 -11.51 -3.80
N LYS A 113 -7.37 -11.50 -3.82
CA LYS A 113 -6.55 -12.59 -4.33
C LYS A 113 -6.82 -13.93 -3.61
N ILE A 114 -6.98 -13.88 -2.28
CA ILE A 114 -7.33 -15.07 -1.48
C ILE A 114 -8.73 -15.57 -1.85
N ASN A 115 -9.70 -14.68 -1.97
CA ASN A 115 -11.08 -15.02 -2.32
C ASN A 115 -11.19 -15.63 -3.72
N GLU A 116 -10.36 -15.18 -4.66
CA GLU A 116 -10.30 -15.72 -6.03
C GLU A 116 -9.44 -17.02 -6.13
N GLY A 117 -8.80 -17.45 -5.04
CA GLY A 117 -7.95 -18.62 -5.03
C GLY A 117 -6.65 -18.50 -5.84
N ILE A 118 -6.16 -17.27 -6.00
CA ILE A 118 -4.94 -16.99 -6.76
C ILE A 118 -3.71 -17.21 -5.87
N SER A 119 -2.81 -18.10 -6.29
CA SER A 119 -1.70 -18.63 -5.48
C SER A 119 -0.33 -17.96 -5.70
N TRP A 120 -0.25 -16.88 -6.42
CA TRP A 120 1.02 -16.14 -6.64
C TRP A 120 1.15 -14.86 -5.85
#